data_9361de6c0e6a17ed1a3415d0b143c3d1
#
_entry.id   9361de6c0e6a17ed1a3415d0b143c3d1
#
_cell.length_a   1.000
_cell.length_b   1.000
_cell.length_c   1.000
_cell.angle_alpha   90.00
_cell.angle_beta   90.00
_cell.angle_gamma   90.00
#
_symmetry.space_group_name_H-M   'P 1'
#
loop_
_entity.id
_entity.type
_entity.pdbx_description
1 polymer ?
#
loop_
_entity_poly.entity_id
_entity_poly.type
_entity_poly.pdbx_seq_one_letter_code
_entity_poly.pdbx_strand_id
1 'polypeptide(L)'
;PILGILAVPATVIWIVAITNAVNLIDGLDGLACGVSTISSMTLLVIALVVSEGNVAILMAALAGGCIGFLPYNMNPAKIFMGDTGSTFLGYILAVVSIQGLFKFYTIISFAVPFLMLGLPIFDTCFAFIRRIAHGQSPMHADRSHVHHRLIDMGFNQKQAVAVLYVISAILGLSAVVLTTSGPVKAMLLLLALCFAGAISARIFLGANGKKNDGEKPDEKGEEK
;
A
#
# COMPACT_ATOMS: atom_id res chain seq x y z
N PRO A 1 -8.08 -29.82 -4.04
CA PRO A 1 -7.50 -28.47 -4.24
C PRO A 1 -8.06 -27.89 -5.54
N ILE A 2 -8.60 -26.65 -5.48
CA ILE A 2 -9.32 -26.01 -6.59
C ILE A 2 -8.39 -25.79 -7.80
N LEU A 3 -7.12 -25.50 -7.55
CA LEU A 3 -6.12 -25.24 -8.60
C LEU A 3 -5.37 -26.48 -9.08
N GLY A 4 -5.51 -27.63 -8.43
CA GLY A 4 -4.82 -28.86 -8.80
C GLY A 4 -3.32 -28.66 -9.01
N ILE A 5 -2.82 -29.05 -10.18
CA ILE A 5 -1.40 -28.93 -10.57
C ILE A 5 -0.92 -27.48 -10.71
N LEU A 6 -1.84 -26.53 -10.93
CA LEU A 6 -1.55 -25.11 -11.03
C LEU A 6 -1.32 -24.44 -9.66
N ALA A 7 -1.60 -25.13 -8.56
CA ALA A 7 -1.43 -24.55 -7.22
C ALA A 7 0.03 -24.16 -6.94
N VAL A 8 1.00 -25.01 -7.32
CA VAL A 8 2.42 -24.75 -7.10
C VAL A 8 2.91 -23.53 -7.89
N PRO A 9 2.74 -23.46 -9.23
CA PRO A 9 3.19 -22.30 -9.97
C PRO A 9 2.48 -21.01 -9.56
N ALA A 10 1.18 -21.05 -9.25
CA ALA A 10 0.44 -19.88 -8.78
C ALA A 10 0.98 -19.36 -7.42
N THR A 11 1.30 -20.27 -6.50
CA THR A 11 1.90 -19.91 -5.20
C THR A 11 3.28 -19.28 -5.38
N VAL A 12 4.13 -19.85 -6.24
CA VAL A 12 5.45 -19.29 -6.52
C VAL A 12 5.35 -17.89 -7.14
N ILE A 13 4.48 -17.73 -8.15
CA ILE A 13 4.25 -16.43 -8.78
C ILE A 13 3.77 -15.41 -7.75
N TRP A 14 2.82 -15.77 -6.88
CA TRP A 14 2.34 -14.90 -5.82
C TRP A 14 3.44 -14.45 -4.87
N ILE A 15 4.22 -15.40 -4.32
CA ILE A 15 5.29 -15.10 -3.38
C ILE A 15 6.33 -14.18 -4.02
N VAL A 16 6.78 -14.49 -5.24
CA VAL A 16 7.75 -13.68 -5.95
C VAL A 16 7.20 -12.28 -6.25
N ALA A 17 5.95 -12.20 -6.74
CA ALA A 17 5.33 -10.93 -7.08
C ALA A 17 5.18 -10.02 -5.87
N ILE A 18 4.67 -10.53 -4.74
CA ILE A 18 4.49 -9.72 -3.53
C ILE A 18 5.82 -9.33 -2.90
N THR A 19 6.80 -10.26 -2.86
CA THR A 19 8.14 -9.96 -2.35
C THR A 19 8.77 -8.80 -3.12
N ASN A 20 8.71 -8.84 -4.46
CA ASN A 20 9.22 -7.76 -5.30
C ASN A 20 8.39 -6.48 -5.17
N ALA A 21 7.07 -6.58 -5.06
CA ALA A 21 6.20 -5.41 -4.91
C ALA A 21 6.50 -4.64 -3.61
N VAL A 22 6.72 -5.34 -2.50
CA VAL A 22 7.10 -4.70 -1.22
C VAL A 22 8.53 -4.12 -1.31
N ASN A 23 9.45 -4.77 -1.99
CA ASN A 23 10.80 -4.23 -2.22
C ASN A 23 10.75 -2.97 -3.10
N LEU A 24 9.94 -2.94 -4.15
CA LEU A 24 9.82 -1.80 -5.06
C LEU A 24 9.20 -0.55 -4.41
N ILE A 25 8.35 -0.70 -3.39
CA ILE A 25 7.81 0.46 -2.66
C ILE A 25 8.78 1.01 -1.62
N ASP A 26 9.92 0.37 -1.35
CA ASP A 26 10.96 0.87 -0.42
C ASP A 26 11.79 2.02 -1.02
N GLY A 27 11.13 2.93 -1.74
CA GLY A 27 11.74 4.10 -2.37
C GLY A 27 11.71 5.38 -1.53
N LEU A 28 10.98 5.41 -0.42
CA LEU A 28 10.89 6.54 0.52
C LEU A 28 11.08 6.07 1.96
N ASP A 29 11.75 6.89 2.77
CA ASP A 29 11.94 6.63 4.20
C ASP A 29 10.64 6.28 4.91
N GLY A 30 10.58 5.13 5.54
CA GLY A 30 9.44 4.63 6.30
C GLY A 30 8.34 3.98 5.47
N LEU A 31 8.33 4.11 4.13
CA LEU A 31 7.19 3.70 3.32
C LEU A 31 6.96 2.19 3.40
N ALA A 32 7.93 1.37 3.03
CA ALA A 32 7.78 -0.09 3.05
C ALA A 32 7.56 -0.63 4.46
N CYS A 33 8.26 -0.09 5.46
CA CYS A 33 8.09 -0.47 6.86
C CYS A 33 6.67 -0.18 7.35
N GLY A 34 6.15 1.02 7.12
CA GLY A 34 4.82 1.39 7.60
C GLY A 34 3.69 0.69 6.87
N VAL A 35 3.79 0.51 5.54
CA VAL A 35 2.81 -0.28 4.78
C VAL A 35 2.81 -1.74 5.25
N SER A 36 4.00 -2.33 5.49
CA SER A 36 4.11 -3.68 6.05
C SER A 36 3.55 -3.77 7.47
N THR A 37 3.71 -2.73 8.29
CA THR A 37 3.08 -2.63 9.61
C THR A 37 1.55 -2.68 9.49
N ILE A 38 0.97 -1.85 8.63
CA ILE A 38 -0.48 -1.79 8.40
C ILE A 38 -1.00 -3.15 7.90
N SER A 39 -0.31 -3.76 6.93
CA SER A 39 -0.67 -5.08 6.41
C SER A 39 -0.58 -6.18 7.47
N SER A 40 0.47 -6.16 8.30
CA SER A 40 0.65 -7.13 9.40
C SER A 40 -0.44 -6.96 10.46
N MET A 41 -0.78 -5.72 10.84
CA MET A 41 -1.88 -5.44 11.77
C MET A 41 -3.23 -5.88 11.20
N THR A 42 -3.47 -5.66 9.92
CA THR A 42 -4.68 -6.12 9.23
C THR A 42 -4.80 -7.64 9.27
N LEU A 43 -3.71 -8.36 8.94
CA LEU A 43 -3.66 -9.81 9.02
C LEU A 43 -3.81 -10.33 10.45
N LEU A 44 -3.21 -9.65 11.43
CA LEU A 44 -3.38 -9.99 12.84
C LEU A 44 -4.85 -9.92 13.24
N VAL A 45 -5.55 -8.83 12.92
CA VAL A 45 -6.98 -8.68 13.23
C VAL A 45 -7.80 -9.78 12.55
N ILE A 46 -7.55 -10.03 11.26
CA ILE A 46 -8.23 -11.10 10.52
C ILE A 46 -7.95 -12.46 11.16
N ALA A 47 -6.69 -12.78 11.48
CA ALA A 47 -6.30 -14.04 12.09
C ALA A 47 -6.99 -14.27 13.46
N LEU A 48 -7.12 -13.21 14.27
CA LEU A 48 -7.85 -13.28 15.53
C LEU A 48 -9.36 -13.55 15.32
N VAL A 49 -9.96 -12.87 14.34
CA VAL A 49 -11.38 -13.07 14.00
C VAL A 49 -11.65 -14.50 13.50
N VAL A 50 -10.74 -15.06 12.72
CA VAL A 50 -10.89 -16.40 12.16
C VAL A 50 -10.29 -17.51 13.03
N SER A 51 -9.81 -17.17 14.24
CA SER A 51 -9.23 -18.07 15.22
C SER A 51 -7.97 -18.84 14.74
N GLU A 52 -7.16 -18.19 13.90
CA GLU A 52 -5.86 -18.70 13.43
C GLU A 52 -4.71 -18.22 14.33
N GLY A 53 -4.58 -18.82 15.50
CA GLY A 53 -3.65 -18.39 16.55
C GLY A 53 -2.18 -18.33 16.10
N ASN A 54 -1.70 -19.31 15.31
CA ASN A 54 -0.31 -19.31 14.81
C ASN A 54 -0.03 -18.13 13.88
N VAL A 55 -0.98 -17.80 13.01
CA VAL A 55 -0.89 -16.65 12.12
C VAL A 55 -0.92 -15.35 12.93
N ALA A 56 -1.79 -15.27 13.94
CA ALA A 56 -1.89 -14.11 14.82
C ALA A 56 -0.57 -13.84 15.56
N ILE A 57 0.07 -14.86 16.13
CA ILE A 57 1.36 -14.72 16.81
C ILE A 57 2.44 -14.22 15.85
N LEU A 58 2.55 -14.79 14.66
CA LEU A 58 3.53 -14.40 13.67
C LEU A 58 3.31 -12.96 13.20
N MET A 59 2.06 -12.56 12.96
CA MET A 59 1.73 -11.21 12.52
C MET A 59 1.91 -10.17 13.65
N ALA A 60 1.64 -10.53 14.89
CA ALA A 60 1.94 -9.68 16.04
C ALA A 60 3.45 -9.45 16.18
N ALA A 61 4.27 -10.50 16.03
CA ALA A 61 5.73 -10.39 16.07
C ALA A 61 6.26 -9.51 14.92
N LEU A 62 5.75 -9.71 13.68
CA LEU A 62 6.15 -8.91 12.52
C LEU A 62 5.76 -7.44 12.70
N ALA A 63 4.51 -7.16 13.10
CA ALA A 63 4.03 -5.82 13.37
C ALA A 63 4.84 -5.13 14.48
N GLY A 64 5.13 -5.85 15.56
CA GLY A 64 5.95 -5.34 16.67
C GLY A 64 7.37 -4.98 16.22
N GLY A 65 8.02 -5.83 15.42
CA GLY A 65 9.33 -5.56 14.83
C GLY A 65 9.32 -4.32 13.93
N CYS A 66 8.32 -4.20 13.05
CA CYS A 66 8.16 -3.03 12.19
C CYS A 66 7.89 -1.75 13.00
N ILE A 67 7.01 -1.79 14.00
CA ILE A 67 6.72 -0.64 14.87
C ILE A 67 7.98 -0.20 15.62
N GLY A 68 8.79 -1.15 16.11
CA GLY A 68 10.06 -0.85 16.79
C GLY A 68 11.13 -0.27 15.87
N PHE A 69 11.14 -0.67 14.58
CA PHE A 69 12.06 -0.15 13.57
C PHE A 69 11.63 1.20 12.99
N LEU A 70 10.32 1.45 12.85
CA LEU A 70 9.75 2.60 12.19
C LEU A 70 10.29 3.96 12.68
N PRO A 71 10.48 4.23 13.99
CA PRO A 71 11.04 5.51 14.48
C PRO A 71 12.45 5.81 13.96
N TYR A 72 13.22 4.79 13.60
CA TYR A 72 14.56 4.93 13.04
C TYR A 72 14.55 5.02 11.51
N ASN A 73 13.50 4.52 10.88
CA ASN A 73 13.35 4.48 9.42
C ASN A 73 12.50 5.62 8.86
N MET A 74 11.73 6.35 9.70
CA MET A 74 10.95 7.53 9.27
C MET A 74 11.85 8.69 8.86
N ASN A 75 11.36 9.52 7.90
CA ASN A 75 12.11 10.64 7.32
C ASN A 75 12.43 11.79 8.33
N PRO A 76 13.69 12.21 8.49
CA PRO A 76 14.90 11.66 7.86
C PRO A 76 15.33 10.32 8.50
N ALA A 77 15.51 9.30 7.68
CA ALA A 77 15.86 7.96 8.18
C ALA A 77 17.26 7.95 8.81
N LYS A 78 17.34 7.33 9.99
CA LYS A 78 18.61 7.03 10.67
C LYS A 78 19.16 5.66 10.30
N ILE A 79 18.25 4.72 10.00
CA ILE A 79 18.55 3.34 9.59
C ILE A 79 17.69 3.03 8.37
N PHE A 80 18.30 2.53 7.31
CA PHE A 80 17.61 2.08 6.11
C PHE A 80 17.29 0.60 6.21
N MET A 81 16.13 0.19 5.64
CA MET A 81 15.70 -1.21 5.62
C MET A 81 16.55 -2.06 4.68
N GLY A 82 16.85 -1.51 3.49
CA GLY A 82 17.55 -2.19 2.42
C GLY A 82 16.77 -3.37 1.83
N ASP A 83 17.31 -3.94 0.75
CA ASP A 83 16.66 -5.05 0.02
C ASP A 83 16.44 -6.27 0.90
N THR A 84 17.34 -6.56 1.84
CA THR A 84 17.19 -7.70 2.76
C THR A 84 15.95 -7.55 3.64
N GLY A 85 15.72 -6.36 4.20
CA GLY A 85 14.56 -6.10 5.06
C GLY A 85 13.26 -6.07 4.27
N SER A 86 13.22 -5.34 3.16
CA SER A 86 12.01 -5.19 2.35
C SER A 86 11.59 -6.52 1.69
N THR A 87 12.53 -7.31 1.18
CA THR A 87 12.23 -8.66 0.65
C THR A 87 11.81 -9.63 1.74
N PHE A 88 12.41 -9.56 2.94
CA PHE A 88 11.97 -10.35 4.08
C PHE A 88 10.51 -10.04 4.46
N LEU A 89 10.16 -8.76 4.59
CA LEU A 89 8.79 -8.35 4.90
C LEU A 89 7.81 -8.81 3.82
N GLY A 90 8.15 -8.61 2.54
CA GLY A 90 7.34 -9.03 1.40
C GLY A 90 7.14 -10.54 1.37
N TYR A 91 8.19 -11.32 1.61
CA TYR A 91 8.11 -12.78 1.66
C TYR A 91 7.18 -13.28 2.78
N ILE A 92 7.35 -12.79 4.01
CA ILE A 92 6.52 -13.21 5.14
C ILE A 92 5.05 -12.83 4.89
N LEU A 93 4.77 -11.61 4.43
CA LEU A 93 3.42 -11.18 4.12
C LEU A 93 2.79 -12.02 3.01
N ALA A 94 3.55 -12.36 1.96
CA ALA A 94 3.08 -13.21 0.87
C ALA A 94 2.74 -14.62 1.35
N VAL A 95 3.62 -15.26 2.11
CA VAL A 95 3.42 -16.64 2.62
C VAL A 95 2.22 -16.69 3.56
N VAL A 96 2.15 -15.75 4.51
CA VAL A 96 1.08 -15.73 5.52
C VAL A 96 -0.27 -15.40 4.88
N SER A 97 -0.29 -14.54 3.88
CA SER A 97 -1.52 -14.20 3.15
C SER A 97 -2.16 -15.42 2.45
N ILE A 98 -1.33 -16.38 2.05
CA ILE A 98 -1.82 -17.65 1.50
C ILE A 98 -2.25 -18.60 2.61
N GLN A 99 -1.45 -18.77 3.66
CA GLN A 99 -1.69 -19.77 4.71
C GLN A 99 -2.90 -19.44 5.59
N GLY A 100 -3.09 -18.16 5.92
CA GLY A 100 -4.13 -17.72 6.86
C GLY A 100 -5.56 -17.75 6.31
N LEU A 101 -5.75 -17.84 5.00
CA LEU A 101 -7.03 -17.53 4.37
C LEU A 101 -7.69 -18.70 3.64
N PHE A 102 -7.02 -19.87 3.51
CA PHE A 102 -7.54 -21.01 2.74
C PHE A 102 -8.75 -21.74 3.36
N LYS A 103 -9.17 -21.39 4.58
CA LYS A 103 -10.30 -22.05 5.25
C LYS A 103 -11.66 -21.42 4.95
N PHE A 104 -11.71 -20.27 4.28
CA PHE A 104 -12.95 -19.57 3.95
C PHE A 104 -13.33 -19.71 2.47
N TYR A 105 -14.59 -19.38 2.15
CA TYR A 105 -15.14 -19.43 0.79
C TYR A 105 -14.18 -18.80 -0.23
N THR A 106 -13.91 -19.51 -1.28
CA THR A 106 -12.82 -19.29 -2.25
C THR A 106 -12.63 -17.85 -2.74
N ILE A 107 -13.71 -17.12 -2.97
CA ILE A 107 -13.65 -15.73 -3.51
C ILE A 107 -13.13 -14.77 -2.44
N ILE A 108 -13.60 -14.88 -1.20
CA ILE A 108 -13.17 -14.01 -0.08
C ILE A 108 -11.69 -14.25 0.21
N SER A 109 -11.26 -15.52 0.18
CA SER A 109 -9.86 -15.90 0.43
C SER A 109 -8.87 -15.27 -0.56
N PHE A 110 -9.28 -15.01 -1.80
CA PHE A 110 -8.46 -14.30 -2.77
C PHE A 110 -8.53 -12.77 -2.62
N ALA A 111 -9.71 -12.22 -2.37
CA ALA A 111 -9.91 -10.79 -2.31
C ALA A 111 -9.20 -10.12 -1.10
N VAL A 112 -9.12 -10.80 0.03
CA VAL A 112 -8.49 -10.27 1.26
C VAL A 112 -6.99 -9.99 1.07
N PRO A 113 -6.15 -10.93 0.57
CA PRO A 113 -4.75 -10.63 0.24
C PRO A 113 -4.57 -9.48 -0.75
N PHE A 114 -5.41 -9.40 -1.78
CA PHE A 114 -5.37 -8.31 -2.75
C PHE A 114 -5.72 -6.96 -2.14
N LEU A 115 -6.63 -6.90 -1.19
CA LEU A 115 -6.96 -5.66 -0.48
C LEU A 115 -5.84 -5.24 0.47
N MET A 116 -5.41 -6.12 1.37
CA MET A 116 -4.43 -5.75 2.40
C MET A 116 -3.03 -5.44 1.84
N LEU A 117 -2.64 -6.06 0.72
CA LEU A 117 -1.42 -5.79 -0.03
C LEU A 117 -1.67 -4.90 -1.25
N GLY A 118 -2.84 -4.25 -1.29
CA GLY A 118 -3.31 -3.52 -2.46
C GLY A 118 -2.36 -2.43 -2.91
N LEU A 119 -1.78 -1.66 -1.99
CA LEU A 119 -0.86 -0.60 -2.37
C LEU A 119 0.36 -1.12 -3.14
N PRO A 120 1.18 -2.07 -2.62
CA PRO A 120 2.30 -2.63 -3.38
C PRO A 120 1.86 -3.33 -4.67
N ILE A 121 0.72 -4.05 -4.66
CA ILE A 121 0.22 -4.74 -5.84
C ILE A 121 -0.16 -3.72 -6.94
N PHE A 122 -0.98 -2.72 -6.61
CA PHE A 122 -1.44 -1.73 -7.60
C PHE A 122 -0.29 -0.90 -8.13
N ASP A 123 0.65 -0.49 -7.28
CA ASP A 123 1.81 0.29 -7.72
C ASP A 123 2.67 -0.50 -8.73
N THR A 124 2.99 -1.75 -8.41
CA THR A 124 3.77 -2.63 -9.28
C THR A 124 3.02 -2.98 -10.57
N CYS A 125 1.73 -3.36 -10.49
CA CYS A 125 0.93 -3.68 -11.67
C CYS A 125 0.77 -2.46 -12.58
N PHE A 126 0.53 -1.28 -12.03
CA PHE A 126 0.40 -0.06 -12.82
C PHE A 126 1.71 0.29 -13.53
N ALA A 127 2.85 0.19 -12.86
CA ALA A 127 4.15 0.40 -13.48
C ALA A 127 4.42 -0.61 -14.61
N PHE A 128 4.09 -1.88 -14.40
CA PHE A 128 4.24 -2.97 -15.36
C PHE A 128 3.37 -2.74 -16.61
N ILE A 129 2.06 -2.51 -16.43
CA ILE A 129 1.11 -2.28 -17.53
C ILE A 129 1.52 -1.06 -18.35
N ARG A 130 1.92 0.02 -17.69
CA ARG A 130 2.35 1.24 -18.36
C ARG A 130 3.59 1.03 -19.23
N ARG A 131 4.59 0.28 -18.77
CA ARG A 131 5.80 -0.06 -19.56
C ARG A 131 5.42 -0.82 -20.81
N ILE A 132 4.59 -1.83 -20.70
CA ILE A 132 4.09 -2.60 -21.86
C ILE A 132 3.35 -1.70 -22.82
N ALA A 133 2.45 -0.84 -22.35
CA ALA A 133 1.68 0.08 -23.18
C ALA A 133 2.57 1.08 -23.95
N HIS A 134 3.76 1.39 -23.44
CA HIS A 134 4.74 2.26 -24.12
C HIS A 134 5.83 1.46 -24.89
N GLY A 135 5.68 0.16 -25.06
CA GLY A 135 6.63 -0.70 -25.81
C GLY A 135 7.98 -0.86 -25.09
N GLN A 136 8.04 -0.57 -23.79
CA GLN A 136 9.27 -0.70 -23.00
C GLN A 136 9.36 -2.06 -22.33
N SER A 137 10.59 -2.53 -22.07
CA SER A 137 10.80 -3.77 -21.31
C SER A 137 10.20 -3.65 -19.90
N PRO A 138 9.43 -4.66 -19.44
CA PRO A 138 8.89 -4.69 -18.08
C PRO A 138 9.97 -4.61 -16.97
N MET A 139 11.20 -5.00 -17.28
CA MET A 139 12.35 -5.01 -16.36
C MET A 139 13.13 -3.68 -16.36
N HIS A 140 12.74 -2.70 -17.16
CA HIS A 140 13.44 -1.41 -17.18
C HIS A 140 13.19 -0.63 -15.89
N ALA A 141 14.23 -0.05 -15.29
CA ALA A 141 14.09 0.80 -14.13
C ALA A 141 13.22 2.03 -14.46
N ASP A 142 12.21 2.30 -13.67
CA ASP A 142 11.24 3.37 -13.93
C ASP A 142 10.99 4.19 -12.67
N ARG A 143 10.98 5.52 -12.81
CA ARG A 143 10.64 6.48 -11.75
C ARG A 143 9.13 6.76 -11.63
N SER A 144 8.26 5.91 -12.15
CA SER A 144 6.83 6.18 -12.25
C SER A 144 5.96 5.51 -11.18
N HIS A 145 6.58 5.05 -10.12
CA HIS A 145 5.86 4.57 -8.93
C HIS A 145 5.00 5.67 -8.30
N VAL A 146 3.90 5.29 -7.63
CA VAL A 146 2.93 6.24 -7.06
C VAL A 146 3.60 7.25 -6.12
N HIS A 147 4.61 6.82 -5.35
CA HIS A 147 5.34 7.71 -4.45
C HIS A 147 6.13 8.80 -5.18
N HIS A 148 6.75 8.51 -6.34
CA HIS A 148 7.40 9.52 -7.17
C HIS A 148 6.40 10.53 -7.73
N ARG A 149 5.24 10.05 -8.20
CA ARG A 149 4.17 10.93 -8.70
C ARG A 149 3.64 11.89 -7.64
N LEU A 150 3.52 11.45 -6.38
CA LEU A 150 3.14 12.35 -5.29
C LEU A 150 4.18 13.45 -5.07
N ILE A 151 5.47 13.11 -5.11
CA ILE A 151 6.56 14.09 -5.03
C ILE A 151 6.50 15.07 -6.21
N ASP A 152 6.31 14.58 -7.44
CA ASP A 152 6.20 15.40 -8.65
C ASP A 152 4.97 16.35 -8.61
N MET A 153 3.91 15.97 -7.90
CA MET A 153 2.75 16.83 -7.61
C MET A 153 2.99 17.88 -6.51
N GLY A 154 4.21 17.94 -5.94
CA GLY A 154 4.59 18.93 -4.94
C GLY A 154 4.42 18.49 -3.47
N PHE A 155 4.07 17.22 -3.20
CA PHE A 155 4.06 16.70 -1.84
C PHE A 155 5.51 16.52 -1.34
N ASN A 156 5.76 16.88 -0.08
CA ASN A 156 7.02 16.48 0.54
C ASN A 156 7.00 14.98 0.90
N GLN A 157 8.17 14.40 1.18
CA GLN A 157 8.32 12.96 1.44
C GLN A 157 7.39 12.48 2.57
N LYS A 158 7.29 13.22 3.68
CA LYS A 158 6.41 12.86 4.81
C LYS A 158 4.93 12.86 4.42
N GLN A 159 4.51 13.83 3.63
CA GLN A 159 3.13 13.92 3.13
C GLN A 159 2.81 12.78 2.16
N ALA A 160 3.72 12.47 1.22
CA ALA A 160 3.55 11.37 0.30
C ALA A 160 3.40 10.03 1.04
N VAL A 161 4.27 9.75 2.01
CA VAL A 161 4.21 8.55 2.85
C VAL A 161 2.91 8.51 3.66
N ALA A 162 2.48 9.63 4.27
CA ALA A 162 1.23 9.70 5.02
C ALA A 162 0.00 9.38 4.14
N VAL A 163 -0.06 9.91 2.92
CA VAL A 163 -1.13 9.59 1.95
C VAL A 163 -1.17 8.09 1.65
N LEU A 164 0.00 7.48 1.41
CA LEU A 164 0.10 6.06 1.11
C LEU A 164 -0.26 5.17 2.31
N TYR A 165 0.06 5.59 3.53
CA TYR A 165 -0.40 4.92 4.76
C TYR A 165 -1.93 4.97 4.89
N VAL A 166 -2.56 6.11 4.62
CA VAL A 166 -4.03 6.25 4.65
C VAL A 166 -4.66 5.31 3.63
N ILE A 167 -4.14 5.25 2.40
CA ILE A 167 -4.63 4.33 1.36
C ILE A 167 -4.49 2.88 1.84
N SER A 168 -3.33 2.48 2.37
CA SER A 168 -3.11 1.13 2.88
C SER A 168 -4.04 0.79 4.05
N ALA A 169 -4.29 1.74 4.96
CA ALA A 169 -5.20 1.54 6.09
C ALA A 169 -6.65 1.36 5.63
N ILE A 170 -7.10 2.15 4.63
CA ILE A 170 -8.42 2.01 4.02
C ILE A 170 -8.60 0.63 3.39
N LEU A 171 -7.62 0.18 2.62
CA LEU A 171 -7.64 -1.13 1.98
C LEU A 171 -7.61 -2.26 3.02
N GLY A 172 -6.78 -2.13 4.05
CA GLY A 172 -6.72 -3.07 5.17
C GLY A 172 -8.04 -3.17 5.93
N LEU A 173 -8.64 -2.02 6.29
CA LEU A 173 -9.95 -1.98 6.94
C LEU A 173 -11.03 -2.64 6.09
N SER A 174 -11.00 -2.41 4.78
CA SER A 174 -11.93 -3.04 3.84
C SER A 174 -11.75 -4.56 3.78
N ALA A 175 -10.52 -5.06 3.91
CA ALA A 175 -10.24 -6.50 4.02
C ALA A 175 -10.82 -7.09 5.31
N VAL A 176 -10.71 -6.39 6.45
CA VAL A 176 -11.34 -6.81 7.73
C VAL A 176 -12.86 -6.84 7.60
N VAL A 177 -13.47 -5.79 7.03
CA VAL A 177 -14.93 -5.72 6.82
C VAL A 177 -15.40 -6.81 5.86
N LEU A 178 -14.63 -7.10 4.80
CA LEU A 178 -14.91 -8.19 3.87
C LEU A 178 -14.98 -9.54 4.59
N THR A 179 -14.04 -9.78 5.50
CA THR A 179 -13.95 -11.03 6.28
C THR A 179 -15.10 -11.16 7.29
N THR A 180 -15.48 -10.05 7.94
CA THR A 180 -16.45 -10.06 9.05
C THR A 180 -17.89 -9.85 8.61
N SER A 181 -18.13 -9.04 7.60
CA SER A 181 -19.45 -8.51 7.24
C SER A 181 -19.86 -8.79 5.79
N GLY A 182 -18.98 -9.39 5.01
CA GLY A 182 -19.22 -9.80 3.63
C GLY A 182 -18.96 -8.71 2.58
N PRO A 183 -19.09 -9.07 1.28
CA PRO A 183 -18.60 -8.25 0.16
C PRO A 183 -19.37 -6.94 -0.03
N VAL A 184 -20.68 -6.93 0.21
CA VAL A 184 -21.51 -5.73 -0.01
C VAL A 184 -21.10 -4.61 0.93
N LYS A 185 -20.92 -4.90 2.23
CA LYS A 185 -20.50 -3.88 3.20
C LYS A 185 -19.07 -3.41 2.96
N ALA A 186 -18.15 -4.31 2.57
CA ALA A 186 -16.79 -3.94 2.20
C ALA A 186 -16.76 -3.00 0.98
N MET A 187 -17.56 -3.30 -0.05
CA MET A 187 -17.67 -2.44 -1.24
C MET A 187 -18.26 -1.07 -0.92
N LEU A 188 -19.32 -1.02 -0.10
CA LEU A 188 -19.90 0.26 0.34
C LEU A 188 -18.91 1.09 1.15
N LEU A 189 -18.11 0.46 2.02
CA LEU A 189 -17.05 1.12 2.77
C LEU A 189 -15.99 1.70 1.83
N LEU A 190 -15.51 0.92 0.86
CA LEU A 190 -14.52 1.41 -0.14
C LEU A 190 -15.06 2.60 -0.92
N LEU A 191 -16.30 2.51 -1.41
CA LEU A 191 -16.93 3.61 -2.16
C LEU A 191 -17.07 4.86 -1.29
N ALA A 192 -17.53 4.72 -0.04
CA ALA A 192 -17.67 5.84 0.89
C ALA A 192 -16.32 6.52 1.18
N LEU A 193 -15.27 5.74 1.39
CA LEU A 193 -13.95 6.26 1.68
C LEU A 193 -13.27 6.90 0.45
N CYS A 194 -13.45 6.32 -0.75
CA CYS A 194 -13.02 6.93 -2.00
C CYS A 194 -13.74 8.26 -2.26
N PHE A 195 -15.05 8.31 -2.00
CA PHE A 195 -15.84 9.53 -2.17
C PHE A 195 -15.41 10.63 -1.17
N ALA A 196 -15.22 10.28 0.10
CA ALA A 196 -14.72 11.20 1.12
C ALA A 196 -13.30 11.71 0.76
N GLY A 197 -12.42 10.84 0.27
CA GLY A 197 -11.10 11.22 -0.21
C GLY A 197 -11.13 12.18 -1.40
N ALA A 198 -12.02 11.94 -2.37
CA ALA A 198 -12.19 12.81 -3.53
C ALA A 198 -12.73 14.20 -3.14
N ILE A 199 -13.69 14.27 -2.19
CA ILE A 199 -14.18 15.54 -1.65
C ILE A 199 -13.07 16.29 -0.92
N SER A 200 -12.33 15.61 -0.05
CA SER A 200 -11.21 16.20 0.69
C SER A 200 -10.13 16.74 -0.24
N ALA A 201 -9.78 16.00 -1.30
CA ALA A 201 -8.83 16.42 -2.31
C ALA A 201 -9.33 17.68 -3.06
N ARG A 202 -10.62 17.73 -3.44
CA ARG A 202 -11.21 18.92 -4.09
C ARG A 202 -11.19 20.15 -3.19
N ILE A 203 -11.52 20.00 -1.91
CA ILE A 203 -11.49 21.10 -0.94
C ILE A 203 -10.05 21.63 -0.79
N PHE A 204 -9.08 20.73 -0.65
CA PHE A 204 -7.67 21.10 -0.51
C PHE A 204 -7.12 21.82 -1.76
N LEU A 205 -7.40 21.33 -2.96
CA LEU A 205 -6.99 21.96 -4.21
C LEU A 205 -7.68 23.31 -4.43
N GLY A 206 -8.96 23.44 -4.08
CA GLY A 206 -9.72 24.68 -4.17
C GLY A 206 -9.22 25.76 -3.18
N ALA A 207 -8.77 25.34 -1.99
CA ALA A 207 -8.18 26.25 -1.00
C ALA A 207 -6.80 26.79 -1.44
N ASN A 208 -5.98 25.97 -2.09
CA ASN A 208 -4.67 26.38 -2.61
C ASN A 208 -4.77 27.26 -3.89
N GLY A 209 -5.76 27.04 -4.75
CA GLY A 209 -6.01 27.89 -5.92
C GLY A 209 -6.31 29.35 -5.53
N LYS A 210 -7.11 29.56 -4.47
CA LYS A 210 -7.42 30.91 -3.97
C LYS A 210 -6.23 31.65 -3.34
N LYS A 211 -5.22 30.93 -2.88
CA LYS A 211 -4.02 31.54 -2.27
C LYS A 211 -3.05 32.08 -3.32
N ASN A 212 -2.99 31.45 -4.49
CA ASN A 212 -2.13 31.90 -5.59
C ASN A 212 -2.72 33.07 -6.39
N ASP A 213 -4.06 33.24 -6.41
CA ASP A 213 -4.71 34.37 -7.07
C ASP A 213 -4.67 35.67 -6.24
N GLY A 214 -4.34 35.60 -4.94
CA GLY A 214 -4.23 36.74 -4.05
C GLY A 214 -2.84 37.41 -4.00
N GLU A 215 -1.82 36.81 -4.59
CA GLU A 215 -0.43 37.28 -4.60
C GLU A 215 0.02 37.66 -6.02
N LYS A 216 -0.71 38.55 -6.68
CA LYS A 216 -0.15 39.33 -7.82
C LYS A 216 0.51 40.57 -7.27
N PRO A 217 1.81 40.78 -7.50
CA PRO A 217 2.44 42.06 -7.17
C PRO A 217 1.79 43.17 -7.97
N ASP A 218 1.36 44.23 -7.31
CA ASP A 218 0.97 45.48 -7.95
C ASP A 218 2.16 46.05 -8.72
N GLU A 219 2.23 45.81 -10.02
CA GLU A 219 3.01 46.59 -10.95
C GLU A 219 2.32 47.97 -11.12
N LYS A 220 2.59 48.85 -10.22
CA LYS A 220 2.35 50.29 -10.42
C LYS A 220 3.59 51.10 -10.12
N GLY A 221 4.15 51.60 -11.20
CA GLY A 221 4.69 52.96 -11.23
C GLY A 221 6.16 53.13 -10.99
N GLU A 222 6.93 53.17 -12.06
CA GLU A 222 7.96 54.18 -12.23
C GLU A 222 7.93 54.70 -13.67
N GLU A 223 7.05 55.68 -13.89
CA GLU A 223 7.29 56.75 -14.86
C GLU A 223 7.81 57.97 -14.05
N LYS A 224 9.09 58.24 -14.17
CA LYS A 224 9.67 59.58 -14.25
C LYS A 224 11.18 59.51 -14.47
#